data_d5a9e4cb2a142a3dcd7e9a3279c00034
#
_entry.id   d5a9e4cb2a142a3dcd7e9a3279c00034
#
_cell.length_a   1.000
_cell.length_b   1.000
_cell.length_c   1.000
_cell.angle_alpha   90.00
_cell.angle_beta   90.00
_cell.angle_gamma   90.00
#
_symmetry.space_group_name_H-M   'P 1'
#
loop_
_entity.id
_entity.type
_entity.pdbx_description
1 polymer ?
#
loop_
_entity_poly.entity_id
_entity_poly.type
_entity_poly.pdbx_seq_one_letter_code
_entity_poly.pdbx_strand_id
1 'polypeptide(L)'
;PAWLHQFQTDTSKSPSPESIPRRGRHPSNRVLRRQQAELLRGITENPILLLLLINLVLLLLGTFMDMAPLIIITTPIFLPMTVVLGMDPVHFGIMLLLNLGIGLVTPPVGAVLFVGCAIGKIPIEQTVRTIWPFYGALLLALIAVIYIPGLSLWLPSMLN
;
A
#
# COMPACT_ATOMS: atom_id res chain seq x y z
N PRO A 1 34.95 44.62 7.74
CA PRO A 1 35.41 43.41 8.39
C PRO A 1 35.76 42.37 7.34
N ALA A 2 36.94 41.75 7.44
CA ALA A 2 37.55 40.89 6.44
C ALA A 2 36.73 39.64 6.02
N TRP A 3 35.79 39.24 6.85
CA TRP A 3 34.92 38.07 6.58
C TRP A 3 33.86 38.33 5.49
N LEU A 4 33.47 39.59 5.27
CA LEU A 4 32.53 39.95 4.20
C LEU A 4 33.13 39.75 2.79
N HIS A 5 34.43 39.95 2.63
CA HIS A 5 35.10 39.70 1.35
C HIS A 5 35.22 38.23 1.01
N GLN A 6 35.23 37.34 2.00
CA GLN A 6 35.34 35.91 1.81
C GLN A 6 34.02 35.28 1.31
N PHE A 7 32.88 35.85 1.69
CA PHE A 7 31.56 35.43 1.18
C PHE A 7 31.32 35.87 -0.27
N GLN A 8 31.91 36.98 -0.65
CA GLN A 8 31.69 37.54 -2.01
C GLN A 8 32.52 36.84 -3.09
N THR A 9 33.63 36.21 -2.71
CA THR A 9 34.48 35.44 -3.65
C THR A 9 33.98 34.02 -3.90
N ASP A 10 33.16 33.48 -2.98
CA ASP A 10 32.66 32.08 -3.08
C ASP A 10 31.40 31.95 -3.97
N THR A 11 30.66 33.04 -4.18
CA THR A 11 29.50 33.06 -5.07
C THR A 11 29.84 33.10 -6.55
N SER A 12 31.10 33.41 -6.91
CA SER A 12 31.55 33.39 -8.31
C SER A 12 31.88 31.98 -8.84
N LYS A 13 31.90 30.99 -7.95
CA LYS A 13 32.11 29.56 -8.25
C LYS A 13 30.81 28.76 -8.23
N SER A 14 29.71 29.37 -8.67
CA SER A 14 28.54 28.54 -8.93
C SER A 14 28.91 27.55 -10.07
N PRO A 15 28.80 26.24 -9.83
CA PRO A 15 29.09 25.26 -10.87
C PRO A 15 28.14 25.54 -12.05
N SER A 16 28.70 25.63 -13.24
CA SER A 16 27.92 25.79 -14.47
C SER A 16 26.83 24.72 -14.52
N PRO A 17 25.63 25.01 -15.06
CA PRO A 17 24.53 24.04 -15.19
C PRO A 17 24.92 22.73 -15.89
N GLU A 18 26.03 22.73 -16.64
CA GLU A 18 26.58 21.56 -17.32
C GLU A 18 27.39 20.62 -16.40
N SER A 19 27.85 21.10 -15.23
CA SER A 19 28.65 20.29 -14.31
C SER A 19 27.83 19.50 -13.30
N ILE A 20 26.50 19.64 -13.28
CA ILE A 20 25.63 18.78 -12.50
C ILE A 20 25.61 17.43 -13.22
N PRO A 21 26.23 16.36 -12.66
CA PRO A 21 26.14 15.05 -13.25
C PRO A 21 24.65 14.74 -13.35
N ARG A 22 24.13 14.63 -14.59
CA ARG A 22 22.77 14.11 -14.82
C ARG A 22 22.71 12.82 -14.02
N ARG A 23 21.99 12.85 -12.92
CA ARG A 23 21.75 11.71 -12.04
C ARG A 23 21.36 10.55 -12.95
N GLY A 24 22.36 9.78 -13.36
CA GLY A 24 22.20 8.67 -14.28
C GLY A 24 21.06 7.83 -13.71
N ARG A 25 20.03 7.61 -14.49
CA ARG A 25 18.97 6.67 -14.12
C ARG A 25 19.66 5.38 -13.79
N HIS A 26 19.76 5.08 -12.50
CA HIS A 26 20.47 3.92 -11.98
C HIS A 26 20.01 2.69 -12.75
N PRO A 27 20.89 1.99 -13.46
CA PRO A 27 20.54 0.81 -14.27
C PRO A 27 19.89 -0.29 -13.39
N SER A 28 20.17 -0.28 -12.09
CA SER A 28 19.55 -1.15 -11.10
C SER A 28 18.01 -1.11 -11.09
N ASN A 29 17.39 0.06 -11.31
CA ASN A 29 15.93 0.14 -11.34
C ASN A 29 15.29 -0.57 -12.55
N ARG A 30 16.02 -0.71 -13.65
CA ARG A 30 15.51 -1.45 -14.83
C ARG A 30 15.66 -2.96 -14.65
N VAL A 31 16.74 -3.39 -14.02
CA VAL A 31 16.98 -4.81 -13.73
C VAL A 31 15.98 -5.30 -12.69
N LEU A 32 15.80 -4.54 -11.61
CA LEU A 32 14.80 -4.87 -10.57
C LEU A 32 13.39 -4.93 -11.13
N ARG A 33 13.00 -3.97 -11.98
CA ARG A 33 11.67 -3.99 -12.65
C ARG A 33 11.50 -5.20 -13.57
N ARG A 34 12.55 -5.60 -14.29
CA ARG A 34 12.49 -6.79 -15.16
C ARG A 34 12.38 -8.07 -14.34
N GLN A 35 13.19 -8.21 -13.29
CA GLN A 35 13.10 -9.37 -12.39
C GLN A 35 11.73 -9.47 -11.71
N GLN A 36 11.17 -8.35 -11.26
CA GLN A 36 9.82 -8.32 -10.70
C GLN A 36 8.76 -8.69 -11.75
N ALA A 37 8.87 -8.19 -12.98
CA ALA A 37 7.96 -8.53 -14.07
C ALA A 37 8.07 -10.01 -14.50
N GLU A 38 9.26 -10.59 -14.46
CA GLU A 38 9.47 -12.00 -14.76
C GLU A 38 8.92 -12.93 -13.66
N LEU A 39 9.11 -12.55 -12.39
CA LEU A 39 8.50 -13.27 -11.27
C LEU A 39 6.97 -13.25 -11.33
N LEU A 40 6.38 -12.11 -11.70
CA LEU A 40 4.95 -11.95 -11.86
C LEU A 40 4.39 -12.80 -13.02
N ARG A 41 5.10 -12.86 -14.14
CA ARG A 41 4.73 -13.71 -15.29
C ARG A 41 4.83 -15.20 -14.99
N GLY A 42 5.75 -15.59 -14.09
CA GLY A 42 5.92 -16.98 -13.66
C GLY A 42 4.82 -17.50 -12.73
N ILE A 43 4.09 -16.60 -12.06
CA ILE A 43 3.06 -16.99 -11.08
C ILE A 43 1.67 -17.07 -11.71
N THR A 44 1.32 -16.12 -12.60
CA THR A 44 0.01 -16.16 -13.29
C THR A 44 -0.03 -15.18 -14.47
N GLU A 45 -0.54 -15.64 -15.61
CA GLU A 45 -0.78 -14.80 -16.79
C GLU A 45 -1.97 -13.83 -16.63
N ASN A 46 -2.82 -14.03 -15.61
CA ASN A 46 -4.00 -13.22 -15.36
C ASN A 46 -3.73 -12.16 -14.27
N PRO A 47 -3.72 -10.85 -14.61
CA PRO A 47 -3.51 -9.77 -13.64
C PRO A 47 -4.59 -9.74 -12.56
N ILE A 48 -5.81 -10.15 -12.85
CA ILE A 48 -6.92 -10.21 -11.90
C ILE A 48 -6.66 -11.28 -10.83
N LEU A 49 -6.17 -12.46 -11.22
CA LEU A 49 -5.85 -13.52 -10.28
C LEU A 49 -4.69 -13.12 -9.36
N LEU A 50 -3.70 -12.39 -9.87
CA LEU A 50 -2.59 -11.87 -9.09
C LEU A 50 -3.06 -10.84 -8.05
N LEU A 51 -3.93 -9.90 -8.45
CA LEU A 51 -4.53 -8.94 -7.53
C LEU A 51 -5.35 -9.62 -6.44
N LEU A 52 -6.13 -10.63 -6.80
CA LEU A 52 -6.91 -11.41 -5.85
C LEU A 52 -6.01 -12.18 -4.88
N LEU A 53 -4.91 -12.75 -5.36
CA LEU A 53 -3.92 -13.42 -4.52
C LEU A 53 -3.25 -12.43 -3.54
N ILE A 54 -2.84 -11.25 -4.01
CA ILE A 54 -2.29 -10.19 -3.16
C ILE A 54 -3.30 -9.80 -2.08
N ASN A 55 -4.57 -9.60 -2.44
CA ASN A 55 -5.63 -9.29 -1.48
C ASN A 55 -5.81 -10.38 -0.43
N LEU A 56 -5.80 -11.65 -0.84
CA LEU A 56 -5.93 -12.78 0.08
C LEU A 56 -4.76 -12.84 1.07
N VAL A 57 -3.53 -12.62 0.58
CA VAL A 57 -2.33 -12.59 1.44
C VAL A 57 -2.40 -11.42 2.42
N LEU A 58 -2.79 -10.21 1.95
CA LEU A 58 -2.94 -9.03 2.79
C LEU A 58 -4.02 -9.23 3.86
N LEU A 59 -5.15 -9.84 3.51
CA LEU A 59 -6.22 -10.16 4.43
C LEU A 59 -5.74 -11.13 5.52
N LEU A 60 -5.03 -12.18 5.12
CA LEU A 60 -4.48 -13.17 6.04
C LEU A 60 -3.46 -12.53 6.99
N LEU A 61 -2.52 -11.74 6.47
CA LEU A 61 -1.54 -11.02 7.28
C LEU A 61 -2.21 -10.02 8.23
N GLY A 62 -3.23 -9.29 7.77
CA GLY A 62 -3.99 -8.34 8.57
C GLY A 62 -4.74 -8.99 9.75
N THR A 63 -5.07 -10.29 9.65
CA THR A 63 -5.69 -11.03 10.74
C THR A 63 -4.73 -11.31 11.90
N PHE A 64 -3.42 -11.45 11.60
CA PHE A 64 -2.41 -11.83 12.60
C PHE A 64 -1.58 -10.66 13.12
N MET A 65 -1.40 -9.62 12.32
CA MET A 65 -0.53 -8.49 12.64
C MET A 65 -1.31 -7.17 12.69
N ASP A 66 -0.78 -6.22 13.45
CA ASP A 66 -1.33 -4.88 13.51
C ASP A 66 -1.14 -4.11 12.18
N MET A 67 -2.04 -3.18 11.93
CA MET A 67 -2.10 -2.41 10.68
C MET A 67 -0.84 -1.58 10.42
N ALA A 68 -0.27 -0.94 11.45
CA ALA A 68 0.85 -0.01 11.31
C ALA A 68 2.12 -0.69 10.77
N PRO A 69 2.65 -1.79 11.37
CA PRO A 69 3.82 -2.48 10.84
C PRO A 69 3.55 -3.11 9.48
N LEU A 70 2.32 -3.60 9.24
CA LEU A 70 1.97 -4.18 7.95
C LEU A 70 2.04 -3.17 6.81
N ILE A 71 1.51 -1.96 6.98
CA ILE A 71 1.60 -0.92 5.95
C ILE A 71 3.06 -0.63 5.60
N ILE A 72 3.93 -0.50 6.60
CA ILE A 72 5.35 -0.18 6.39
C ILE A 72 6.07 -1.28 5.61
N ILE A 73 5.75 -2.55 5.91
CA ILE A 73 6.41 -3.71 5.28
C ILE A 73 5.82 -4.02 3.91
N THR A 74 4.49 -4.02 3.78
CA THR A 74 3.81 -4.47 2.56
C THR A 74 3.83 -3.42 1.45
N THR A 75 3.79 -2.13 1.78
CA THR A 75 3.81 -1.07 0.78
C THR A 75 5.03 -1.12 -0.14
N PRO A 76 6.28 -1.16 0.34
CA PRO A 76 7.44 -1.22 -0.54
C PRO A 76 7.54 -2.53 -1.35
N ILE A 77 6.90 -3.59 -0.90
CA ILE A 77 6.92 -4.90 -1.57
C ILE A 77 5.86 -4.94 -2.69
N PHE A 78 4.62 -4.62 -2.37
CA PHE A 78 3.50 -4.80 -3.29
C PHE A 78 3.24 -3.59 -4.20
N LEU A 79 3.53 -2.36 -3.75
CA LEU A 79 3.32 -1.15 -4.56
C LEU A 79 4.04 -1.20 -5.92
N PRO A 80 5.34 -1.55 -6.01
CA PRO A 80 6.00 -1.63 -7.31
C PRO A 80 5.39 -2.72 -8.20
N MET A 81 4.88 -3.81 -7.62
CA MET A 81 4.21 -4.88 -8.36
C MET A 81 2.89 -4.41 -8.98
N THR A 82 2.05 -3.74 -8.19
CA THR A 82 0.75 -3.25 -8.63
C THR A 82 0.87 -2.10 -9.64
N VAL A 83 1.88 -1.25 -9.52
CA VAL A 83 2.19 -0.21 -10.52
C VAL A 83 2.61 -0.81 -11.86
N VAL A 84 3.35 -1.92 -11.88
CA VAL A 84 3.69 -2.66 -13.12
C VAL A 84 2.45 -3.22 -13.80
N LEU A 85 1.43 -3.59 -13.02
CA LEU A 85 0.12 -4.04 -13.51
C LEU A 85 -0.78 -2.89 -14.00
N GLY A 86 -0.32 -1.63 -13.91
CA GLY A 86 -1.07 -0.44 -14.32
C GLY A 86 -2.04 0.09 -13.25
N MET A 87 -1.91 -0.37 -12.00
CA MET A 87 -2.73 0.13 -10.90
C MET A 87 -2.18 1.46 -10.38
N ASP A 88 -3.08 2.40 -10.12
CA ASP A 88 -2.74 3.67 -9.49
C ASP A 88 -2.31 3.47 -8.03
N PRO A 89 -1.25 4.14 -7.55
CA PRO A 89 -0.78 4.05 -6.16
C PRO A 89 -1.85 4.41 -5.11
N VAL A 90 -2.73 5.37 -5.41
CA VAL A 90 -3.82 5.77 -4.50
C VAL A 90 -4.85 4.65 -4.40
N HIS A 91 -5.20 4.04 -5.54
CA HIS A 91 -6.10 2.89 -5.57
C HIS A 91 -5.55 1.70 -4.77
N PHE A 92 -4.24 1.39 -4.94
CA PHE A 92 -3.57 0.37 -4.14
C PHE A 92 -3.60 0.70 -2.64
N GLY A 93 -3.36 1.96 -2.26
CA GLY A 93 -3.42 2.40 -0.87
C GLY A 93 -4.79 2.18 -0.22
N ILE A 94 -5.86 2.54 -0.92
CA ILE A 94 -7.25 2.33 -0.44
C ILE A 94 -7.55 0.83 -0.30
N MET A 95 -7.18 0.04 -1.29
CA MET A 95 -7.32 -1.42 -1.27
C MET A 95 -6.56 -2.04 -0.09
N LEU A 96 -5.32 -1.61 0.16
CA LEU A 96 -4.49 -2.06 1.27
C LEU A 96 -5.15 -1.74 2.61
N LEU A 97 -5.60 -0.49 2.82
CA LEU A 97 -6.27 -0.06 4.05
C LEU A 97 -7.54 -0.85 4.34
N LEU A 98 -8.37 -1.10 3.32
CA LEU A 98 -9.58 -1.90 3.46
C LEU A 98 -9.25 -3.35 3.84
N ASN A 99 -8.26 -3.96 3.17
CA ASN A 99 -7.83 -5.32 3.49
C ASN A 99 -7.38 -5.46 4.95
N LEU A 100 -6.48 -4.58 5.37
CA LEU A 100 -5.95 -4.60 6.73
C LEU A 100 -7.03 -4.30 7.77
N GLY A 101 -7.92 -3.35 7.48
CA GLY A 101 -9.06 -3.02 8.32
C GLY A 101 -10.01 -4.22 8.53
N ILE A 102 -10.32 -4.96 7.47
CA ILE A 102 -11.11 -6.19 7.55
C ILE A 102 -10.35 -7.24 8.37
N GLY A 103 -9.05 -7.41 8.13
CA GLY A 103 -8.20 -8.35 8.85
C GLY A 103 -8.22 -8.12 10.37
N LEU A 104 -8.12 -6.87 10.81
CA LEU A 104 -8.14 -6.49 12.25
C LEU A 104 -9.41 -6.89 12.99
N VAL A 105 -10.51 -7.03 12.28
CA VAL A 105 -11.82 -7.43 12.87
C VAL A 105 -12.11 -8.91 12.64
N THR A 106 -11.28 -9.61 11.82
CA THR A 106 -11.51 -11.01 11.44
C THR A 106 -10.96 -11.99 12.47
N PRO A 107 -11.76 -12.97 12.96
CA PRO A 107 -11.24 -14.07 13.78
C PRO A 107 -10.23 -14.90 12.95
N PRO A 108 -9.22 -15.56 13.55
CA PRO A 108 -9.13 -15.93 14.98
C PRO A 108 -8.41 -14.90 15.87
N VAL A 109 -7.65 -13.96 15.33
CA VAL A 109 -6.86 -13.05 16.18
C VAL A 109 -7.51 -11.68 16.32
N GLY A 110 -7.92 -11.01 15.24
CA GLY A 110 -8.65 -9.74 15.20
C GLY A 110 -8.42 -8.81 16.41
N ALA A 111 -7.28 -8.13 16.49
CA ALA A 111 -6.89 -7.37 17.67
C ALA A 111 -7.98 -6.38 18.15
N VAL A 112 -8.64 -5.71 17.21
CA VAL A 112 -9.73 -4.77 17.51
C VAL A 112 -10.96 -5.49 18.04
N LEU A 113 -11.27 -6.67 17.51
CA LEU A 113 -12.39 -7.49 17.97
C LEU A 113 -12.20 -7.92 19.44
N PHE A 114 -11.00 -8.38 19.81
CA PHE A 114 -10.68 -8.76 21.17
C PHE A 114 -10.80 -7.59 22.15
N VAL A 115 -10.25 -6.45 21.81
CA VAL A 115 -10.34 -5.24 22.62
C VAL A 115 -11.79 -4.80 22.78
N GLY A 116 -12.57 -4.80 21.69
CA GLY A 116 -14.00 -4.47 21.73
C GLY A 116 -14.80 -5.40 22.63
N CYS A 117 -14.57 -6.72 22.54
CA CYS A 117 -15.23 -7.71 23.39
C CYS A 117 -14.84 -7.55 24.87
N ALA A 118 -13.57 -7.27 25.17
CA ALA A 118 -13.08 -7.05 26.53
C ALA A 118 -13.73 -5.81 27.18
N ILE A 119 -13.83 -4.70 26.44
CA ILE A 119 -14.47 -3.47 26.93
C ILE A 119 -15.98 -3.66 27.07
N GLY A 120 -16.63 -4.31 26.09
CA GLY A 120 -18.07 -4.56 26.07
C GLY A 120 -18.50 -5.66 27.04
N LYS A 121 -17.55 -6.41 27.64
CA LYS A 121 -17.82 -7.59 28.50
C LYS A 121 -18.74 -8.61 27.82
N ILE A 122 -18.59 -8.77 26.51
CA ILE A 122 -19.37 -9.69 25.68
C ILE A 122 -18.47 -10.84 25.23
N PRO A 123 -18.96 -12.09 25.27
CA PRO A 123 -18.18 -13.23 24.79
C PRO A 123 -17.92 -13.12 23.27
N ILE A 124 -16.72 -13.51 22.87
CA ILE A 124 -16.23 -13.41 21.48
C ILE A 124 -17.15 -14.18 20.51
N GLU A 125 -17.63 -15.36 20.92
CA GLU A 125 -18.49 -16.21 20.11
C GLU A 125 -19.80 -15.51 19.73
N GLN A 126 -20.40 -14.77 20.66
CA GLN A 126 -21.63 -14.02 20.42
C GLN A 126 -21.36 -12.84 19.49
N THR A 127 -20.25 -12.14 19.67
CA THR A 127 -19.85 -11.01 18.84
C THR A 127 -19.56 -11.44 17.40
N VAL A 128 -18.80 -12.52 17.22
CA VAL A 128 -18.48 -13.08 15.90
C VAL A 128 -19.76 -13.46 15.16
N ARG A 129 -20.72 -14.11 15.83
CA ARG A 129 -21.98 -14.50 15.21
C ARG A 129 -22.81 -13.30 14.75
N THR A 130 -22.77 -12.20 15.50
CA THR A 130 -23.51 -10.98 15.16
C THR A 130 -22.84 -10.17 14.05
N ILE A 131 -21.52 -10.23 13.95
CA ILE A 131 -20.73 -9.46 12.97
C ILE A 131 -20.73 -10.11 11.57
N TRP A 132 -21.12 -11.37 11.41
CA TRP A 132 -21.12 -12.08 10.12
C TRP A 132 -21.69 -11.28 8.93
N PRO A 133 -22.88 -10.65 9.03
CA PRO A 133 -23.41 -9.87 7.93
C PRO A 133 -22.55 -8.63 7.59
N PHE A 134 -21.87 -8.06 8.59
CA PHE A 134 -20.93 -6.94 8.38
C PHE A 134 -19.68 -7.39 7.63
N TYR A 135 -19.17 -8.61 7.87
CA TYR A 135 -18.08 -9.17 7.07
C TYR A 135 -18.46 -9.31 5.61
N GLY A 136 -19.66 -9.80 5.35
CA GLY A 136 -20.19 -9.88 3.98
C GLY A 136 -20.22 -8.53 3.30
N ALA A 137 -20.69 -7.50 3.99
CA ALA A 137 -20.72 -6.13 3.45
C ALA A 137 -19.31 -5.57 3.22
N LEU A 138 -18.37 -5.77 4.14
CA LEU A 138 -16.99 -5.32 4.00
C LEU A 138 -16.25 -6.03 2.86
N LEU A 139 -16.45 -7.34 2.71
CA LEU A 139 -15.89 -8.11 1.59
C LEU A 139 -16.49 -7.65 0.25
N LEU A 140 -17.78 -7.37 0.20
CA LEU A 140 -18.41 -6.81 -0.99
C LEU A 140 -17.85 -5.42 -1.32
N ALA A 141 -17.65 -4.56 -0.33
CA ALA A 141 -17.02 -3.26 -0.51
C ALA A 141 -15.58 -3.40 -1.04
N LEU A 142 -14.81 -4.34 -0.49
CA LEU A 142 -13.46 -4.63 -0.96
C LEU A 142 -13.46 -5.08 -2.42
N ILE A 143 -14.33 -6.02 -2.78
CA ILE A 143 -14.49 -6.48 -4.16
C ILE A 143 -14.91 -5.32 -5.08
N ALA A 144 -15.84 -4.49 -4.66
CA ALA A 144 -16.27 -3.33 -5.42
C ALA A 144 -15.11 -2.36 -5.67
N VAL A 145 -14.28 -2.09 -4.67
CA VAL A 145 -13.10 -1.23 -4.83
C VAL A 145 -12.07 -1.85 -5.77
N ILE A 146 -11.84 -3.17 -5.71
CA ILE A 146 -10.89 -3.85 -6.60
C ILE A 146 -11.34 -3.76 -8.06
N TYR A 147 -12.63 -3.98 -8.34
CA TYR A 147 -13.17 -4.01 -9.70
C TYR A 147 -13.55 -2.65 -10.26
N ILE A 148 -13.83 -1.67 -9.40
CA ILE A 148 -14.28 -0.31 -9.79
C ILE A 148 -13.24 0.73 -9.34
N PRO A 149 -12.15 0.94 -10.12
CA PRO A 149 -11.12 1.92 -9.77
C PRO A 149 -11.67 3.34 -9.62
N GLY A 150 -12.75 3.64 -10.36
CA GLY A 150 -13.44 4.93 -10.27
C GLY A 150 -13.95 5.27 -8.87
N LEU A 151 -14.28 4.27 -8.04
CA LEU A 151 -14.78 4.49 -6.68
C LEU A 151 -13.68 5.08 -5.76
N SER A 152 -12.44 4.64 -5.94
CA SER A 152 -11.30 5.12 -5.16
C SER A 152 -10.63 6.36 -5.76
N LEU A 153 -10.72 6.54 -7.08
CA LEU A 153 -10.10 7.65 -7.78
C LEU A 153 -11.03 8.86 -7.99
N TRP A 154 -12.34 8.71 -7.68
CA TRP A 154 -13.31 9.78 -7.83
C TRP A 154 -12.97 11.00 -6.97
N LEU A 155 -12.64 10.80 -5.71
CA LEU A 155 -12.30 11.89 -4.80
C LEU A 155 -10.99 12.61 -5.19
N PRO A 156 -9.88 11.94 -5.46
CA PRO A 156 -8.67 12.58 -5.98
C PRO A 156 -8.87 13.29 -7.32
N SER A 157 -9.73 12.77 -8.20
CA SER A 157 -10.00 13.37 -9.50
C SER A 157 -10.81 14.67 -9.41
N MET A 158 -11.57 14.88 -8.33
CA MET A 158 -12.32 16.13 -8.08
C MET A 158 -11.43 17.23 -7.46
N LEU A 159 -10.29 16.85 -6.87
CA LEU A 159 -9.38 17.78 -6.18
C LEU A 159 -8.23 18.26 -7.08
N ASN A 160 -8.10 17.72 -8.28
CA ASN A 160 -7.04 18.03 -9.26
C ASN A 160 -7.67 18.70 -10.48
#